data_32d0e11143378a0a445b5c24325abfb5
#
_entry.id   32d0e11143378a0a445b5c24325abfb5
#
_cell.length_a   1.000
_cell.length_b   1.000
_cell.length_c   1.000
_cell.angle_alpha   90.00
_cell.angle_beta   90.00
_cell.angle_gamma   90.00
#
_symmetry.space_group_name_H-M   'P 1'
#
loop_
_entity.id
_entity.type
_entity.pdbx_description
1 polymer ?
#
loop_
_entity_poly.entity_id
_entity_poly.type
_entity_poly.pdbx_seq_one_letter_code
_entity_poly.pdbx_strand_id
1 'polypeptide(L)'
;MLDFEPGDTVSRASMDEVMSRLQATNSFASITYSLLGKEEPYKLVFNCKTSPTNSVGLGFRIDSEEWASIILNVGLNTNSLMGSRFNLTAKLGQNMKFDAHYSLDLGWMPTINLNASLFKYSGNLGIGTDVLKYGVSYWSHRELLYLTDVRWKRSNFKVGLRNQYNNVDSKTVFGSMIASSLSKDALKGNYFGAFASGNYYSFDNKY
;
A
#
# COMPACT_ATOMS: atom_id res chain seq x y z
N MET A 1 -20.02 -12.46 -0.60
CA MET A 1 -20.91 -13.38 -1.31
C MET A 1 -22.27 -12.78 -1.34
N LEU A 2 -23.13 -13.20 -2.25
CA LEU A 2 -24.48 -12.69 -2.36
C LEU A 2 -25.30 -13.25 -1.18
N ASP A 3 -25.94 -12.37 -0.42
CA ASP A 3 -26.71 -12.75 0.77
C ASP A 3 -28.20 -13.02 0.43
N PHE A 4 -28.52 -13.37 -0.82
CA PHE A 4 -29.87 -13.71 -1.27
C PHE A 4 -29.90 -14.92 -2.19
N GLU A 5 -30.99 -15.67 -2.13
CA GLU A 5 -31.24 -16.88 -2.88
C GLU A 5 -32.27 -16.65 -4.00
N PRO A 6 -32.34 -17.57 -4.99
CA PRO A 6 -33.38 -17.49 -6.01
C PRO A 6 -34.78 -17.54 -5.39
N GLY A 7 -35.60 -16.51 -5.67
CA GLY A 7 -36.94 -16.36 -5.12
C GLY A 7 -37.07 -15.28 -4.04
N ASP A 8 -35.97 -14.73 -3.55
CA ASP A 8 -35.98 -13.66 -2.57
C ASP A 8 -36.45 -12.33 -3.17
N THR A 9 -37.13 -11.55 -2.35
CA THR A 9 -37.47 -10.16 -2.68
C THR A 9 -36.28 -9.26 -2.33
N VAL A 10 -35.62 -8.72 -3.35
CA VAL A 10 -34.43 -7.91 -3.18
C VAL A 10 -34.77 -6.43 -3.28
N SER A 11 -34.45 -5.63 -2.25
CA SER A 11 -34.57 -4.19 -2.29
C SER A 11 -33.43 -3.52 -3.05
N ARG A 12 -33.66 -2.32 -3.59
CA ARG A 12 -32.61 -1.54 -4.23
C ARG A 12 -31.45 -1.24 -3.28
N ALA A 13 -31.74 -0.92 -2.01
CA ALA A 13 -30.71 -0.65 -1.00
C ALA A 13 -29.81 -1.87 -0.74
N SER A 14 -30.42 -3.08 -0.67
CA SER A 14 -29.68 -4.33 -0.54
C SER A 14 -28.78 -4.61 -1.77
N MET A 15 -29.29 -4.28 -2.97
CA MET A 15 -28.50 -4.41 -4.20
C MET A 15 -27.31 -3.46 -4.23
N ASP A 16 -27.51 -2.19 -3.85
CA ASP A 16 -26.44 -1.19 -3.79
C ASP A 16 -25.36 -1.59 -2.78
N GLU A 17 -25.73 -2.20 -1.66
CA GLU A 17 -24.78 -2.74 -0.68
C GLU A 17 -23.95 -3.90 -1.28
N VAL A 18 -24.60 -4.84 -1.95
CA VAL A 18 -23.91 -5.95 -2.63
C VAL A 18 -22.95 -5.44 -3.71
N MET A 19 -23.39 -4.45 -4.50
CA MET A 19 -22.55 -3.81 -5.52
C MET A 19 -21.34 -3.14 -4.89
N SER A 20 -21.52 -2.41 -3.79
CA SER A 20 -20.42 -1.78 -3.04
C SER A 20 -19.44 -2.80 -2.49
N ARG A 21 -19.92 -3.91 -1.95
CA ARG A 21 -19.06 -5.02 -1.47
C ARG A 21 -18.26 -5.65 -2.60
N LEU A 22 -18.88 -5.93 -3.75
CA LEU A 22 -18.21 -6.48 -4.92
C LEU A 22 -17.18 -5.52 -5.49
N GLN A 23 -17.47 -4.23 -5.56
CA GLN A 23 -16.52 -3.19 -5.98
C GLN A 23 -15.33 -3.08 -5.02
N ALA A 24 -15.58 -3.19 -3.72
CA ALA A 24 -14.53 -3.13 -2.70
C ALA A 24 -13.51 -4.27 -2.80
N THR A 25 -13.85 -5.39 -3.47
CA THR A 25 -12.89 -6.48 -3.74
C THR A 25 -11.81 -6.09 -4.73
N ASN A 26 -11.99 -5.00 -5.49
CA ASN A 26 -11.12 -4.59 -6.60
C ASN A 26 -10.83 -5.69 -7.65
N SER A 27 -11.64 -6.76 -7.65
CA SER A 27 -11.51 -7.88 -8.59
C SER A 27 -12.14 -7.57 -9.95
N PHE A 28 -12.99 -6.54 -9.98
CA PHE A 28 -13.72 -6.16 -11.18
C PHE A 28 -13.45 -4.71 -11.56
N ALA A 29 -13.21 -4.48 -12.84
CA ALA A 29 -13.04 -3.13 -13.42
C ALA A 29 -14.40 -2.41 -13.53
N SER A 30 -15.45 -3.16 -13.79
CA SER A 30 -16.82 -2.66 -13.74
C SER A 30 -17.79 -3.78 -13.39
N ILE A 31 -18.81 -3.44 -12.62
CA ILE A 31 -19.91 -4.34 -12.27
C ILE A 31 -21.17 -3.57 -12.56
N THR A 32 -22.05 -4.16 -13.35
CA THR A 32 -23.40 -3.65 -13.58
C THR A 32 -24.39 -4.80 -13.42
N TYR A 33 -25.62 -4.50 -13.07
CA TYR A 33 -26.67 -5.50 -13.05
C TYR A 33 -27.83 -5.07 -13.95
N SER A 34 -28.57 -6.05 -14.43
CA SER A 34 -29.78 -5.86 -15.20
C SER A 34 -30.83 -6.89 -14.77
N LEU A 35 -32.09 -6.46 -14.78
CA LEU A 35 -33.24 -7.33 -14.55
C LEU A 35 -33.81 -7.68 -15.91
N LEU A 36 -33.91 -8.96 -16.19
CA LEU A 36 -34.48 -9.50 -17.42
C LEU A 36 -35.81 -10.20 -17.10
N GLY A 37 -36.84 -9.90 -17.86
CA GLY A 37 -38.17 -10.47 -17.75
C GLY A 37 -39.24 -9.39 -17.97
N LYS A 38 -40.45 -9.81 -18.42
CA LYS A 38 -41.60 -8.92 -18.57
C LYS A 38 -42.54 -8.99 -17.35
N GLU A 39 -42.44 -10.08 -16.61
CA GLU A 39 -43.25 -10.38 -15.41
C GLU A 39 -42.39 -11.07 -14.36
N GLU A 40 -42.80 -11.04 -13.09
CA GLU A 40 -42.14 -11.75 -12.00
C GLU A 40 -42.22 -13.30 -12.17
N PRO A 41 -41.20 -14.05 -11.78
CA PRO A 41 -39.91 -13.62 -11.20
C PRO A 41 -38.93 -13.10 -12.24
N TYR A 42 -38.28 -11.98 -11.94
CA TYR A 42 -37.25 -11.39 -12.80
C TYR A 42 -35.93 -12.16 -12.71
N LYS A 43 -35.23 -12.29 -13.81
CA LYS A 43 -33.88 -12.83 -13.83
C LYS A 43 -32.88 -11.69 -13.60
N LEU A 44 -32.15 -11.76 -12.47
CA LEU A 44 -31.06 -10.86 -12.16
C LEU A 44 -29.78 -11.31 -12.87
N VAL A 45 -29.19 -10.44 -13.69
CA VAL A 45 -27.95 -10.71 -14.42
C VAL A 45 -26.90 -9.71 -14.00
N PHE A 46 -25.78 -10.20 -13.48
CA PHE A 46 -24.59 -9.39 -13.20
C PHE A 46 -23.65 -9.43 -14.40
N ASN A 47 -23.31 -8.26 -14.93
CA ASN A 47 -22.30 -8.10 -15.95
C ASN A 47 -21.01 -7.63 -15.27
N CYS A 48 -20.09 -8.55 -15.08
CA CYS A 48 -18.82 -8.31 -14.40
C CYS A 48 -17.69 -8.31 -15.40
N LYS A 49 -16.98 -7.18 -15.50
CA LYS A 49 -15.72 -7.09 -16.26
C LYS A 49 -14.59 -7.20 -15.27
N THR A 50 -13.76 -8.23 -15.38
CA THR A 50 -12.60 -8.42 -14.49
C THR A 50 -11.59 -7.30 -14.65
N SER A 51 -10.98 -6.88 -13.54
CA SER A 51 -9.82 -6.00 -13.56
C SER A 51 -8.64 -6.70 -14.23
N PRO A 52 -7.75 -5.97 -14.94
CA PRO A 52 -6.52 -6.57 -15.43
C PRO A 52 -5.74 -7.13 -14.22
N THR A 53 -5.34 -8.40 -14.34
CA THR A 53 -4.64 -9.09 -13.27
C THR A 53 -3.23 -8.57 -13.06
N ASN A 54 -2.59 -8.09 -14.13
CA ASN A 54 -1.21 -7.64 -14.11
C ASN A 54 -1.08 -6.25 -14.72
N SER A 55 -0.17 -5.46 -14.20
CA SER A 55 0.12 -4.12 -14.72
C SER A 55 1.62 -3.87 -14.70
N VAL A 56 2.09 -3.13 -15.70
CA VAL A 56 3.45 -2.58 -15.76
C VAL A 56 3.33 -1.10 -16.00
N GLY A 57 3.95 -0.30 -15.15
CA GLY A 57 3.99 1.14 -15.24
C GLY A 57 5.42 1.63 -15.41
N LEU A 58 5.62 2.61 -16.27
CA LEU A 58 6.86 3.35 -16.42
C LEU A 58 6.58 4.82 -16.20
N GLY A 59 7.37 5.46 -15.33
CA GLY A 59 7.27 6.88 -15.01
C GLY A 59 8.63 7.55 -15.05
N PHE A 60 8.61 8.86 -15.29
CA PHE A 60 9.78 9.72 -15.21
C PHE A 60 9.48 10.84 -14.21
N ARG A 61 10.47 11.19 -13.40
CA ARG A 61 10.41 12.31 -12.49
C ARG A 61 11.65 13.17 -12.67
N ILE A 62 11.43 14.48 -12.75
CA ILE A 62 12.48 15.50 -12.80
C ILE A 62 12.13 16.51 -11.73
N ASP A 63 13.04 16.76 -10.79
CA ASP A 63 12.89 17.80 -9.77
C ASP A 63 14.24 18.42 -9.42
N SER A 64 14.20 19.49 -8.62
CA SER A 64 15.40 20.24 -8.22
C SER A 64 16.27 19.49 -7.20
N GLU A 65 15.73 18.49 -6.53
CA GLU A 65 16.45 17.69 -5.52
C GLU A 65 17.12 16.47 -6.14
N GLU A 66 16.44 15.88 -7.13
CA GLU A 66 16.91 14.69 -7.85
C GLU A 66 16.84 14.95 -9.35
N TRP A 67 17.86 15.37 -9.98
CA TRP A 67 17.90 15.76 -11.40
C TRP A 67 16.95 14.98 -12.31
N ALA A 68 17.00 13.66 -12.25
CA ALA A 68 16.08 12.79 -12.97
C ALA A 68 15.99 11.41 -12.29
N SER A 69 14.80 10.82 -12.33
CA SER A 69 14.62 9.42 -11.92
C SER A 69 13.62 8.70 -12.83
N ILE A 70 13.85 7.41 -12.98
CA ILE A 70 12.96 6.48 -13.69
C ILE A 70 12.23 5.66 -12.62
N ILE A 71 10.93 5.50 -12.77
CA ILE A 71 10.10 4.73 -11.88
C ILE A 71 9.50 3.57 -12.67
N LEU A 72 9.77 2.36 -12.23
CA LEU A 72 9.15 1.14 -12.72
C LEU A 72 8.20 0.61 -11.66
N ASN A 73 6.99 0.25 -12.08
CA ASN A 73 6.01 -0.40 -11.23
C ASN A 73 5.50 -1.67 -11.91
N VAL A 74 5.49 -2.77 -11.16
CA VAL A 74 4.92 -4.04 -11.60
C VAL A 74 3.89 -4.48 -10.57
N GLY A 75 2.65 -4.63 -11.02
CA GLY A 75 1.54 -5.13 -10.23
C GLY A 75 1.11 -6.50 -10.74
N LEU A 76 1.09 -7.49 -9.86
CA LEU A 76 0.59 -8.83 -10.14
C LEU A 76 -0.59 -9.12 -9.20
N ASN A 77 -1.76 -9.36 -9.79
CA ASN A 77 -2.95 -9.73 -9.05
C ASN A 77 -3.31 -11.18 -9.41
N THR A 78 -3.34 -12.04 -8.42
CA THR A 78 -3.68 -13.45 -8.62
C THR A 78 -5.06 -13.72 -8.04
N ASN A 79 -6.07 -13.84 -8.90
CA ASN A 79 -7.44 -14.12 -8.47
C ASN A 79 -7.62 -15.59 -8.02
N SER A 80 -6.67 -16.48 -8.32
CA SER A 80 -6.77 -17.92 -8.01
C SER A 80 -6.42 -18.28 -6.57
N LEU A 81 -5.73 -17.41 -5.84
CA LEU A 81 -5.32 -17.59 -4.45
C LEU A 81 -5.93 -16.48 -3.59
N MET A 82 -7.27 -16.49 -3.45
CA MET A 82 -7.97 -15.67 -2.45
C MET A 82 -7.57 -14.18 -2.43
N GLY A 83 -7.41 -13.55 -3.61
CA GLY A 83 -7.14 -12.11 -3.70
C GLY A 83 -5.71 -11.71 -3.32
N SER A 84 -4.70 -12.52 -3.66
CA SER A 84 -3.31 -12.13 -3.46
C SER A 84 -2.89 -11.06 -4.47
N ARG A 85 -2.15 -10.06 -3.98
CA ARG A 85 -1.61 -8.95 -4.77
C ARG A 85 -0.14 -8.77 -4.45
N PHE A 86 0.64 -8.63 -5.49
CA PHE A 86 2.05 -8.29 -5.37
C PHE A 86 2.34 -7.01 -6.17
N ASN A 87 2.96 -6.03 -5.53
CA ASN A 87 3.39 -4.80 -6.17
C ASN A 87 4.89 -4.62 -5.94
N LEU A 88 5.62 -4.38 -7.01
CA LEU A 88 7.03 -4.02 -6.96
C LEU A 88 7.20 -2.64 -7.59
N THR A 89 7.79 -1.72 -6.85
CA THR A 89 8.16 -0.40 -7.35
C THR A 89 9.66 -0.23 -7.24
N ALA A 90 10.31 0.10 -8.35
CA ALA A 90 11.72 0.45 -8.39
C ALA A 90 11.86 1.91 -8.89
N LYS A 91 12.48 2.75 -8.09
CA LYS A 91 12.89 4.10 -8.45
C LYS A 91 14.41 4.11 -8.63
N LEU A 92 14.87 4.45 -9.81
CA LEU A 92 16.27 4.51 -10.20
C LEU A 92 16.64 5.96 -10.52
N GLY A 93 17.61 6.48 -9.80
CA GLY A 93 18.08 7.87 -9.90
C GLY A 93 19.17 8.12 -8.88
N GLN A 94 19.41 9.39 -8.53
CA GLN A 94 20.34 9.75 -7.47
C GLN A 94 19.93 9.12 -6.13
N ASN A 95 18.64 9.11 -5.84
CA ASN A 95 18.04 8.45 -4.69
C ASN A 95 17.29 7.20 -5.17
N MET A 96 17.83 6.03 -4.85
CA MET A 96 17.24 4.77 -5.28
C MET A 96 16.25 4.25 -4.24
N LYS A 97 15.12 3.72 -4.70
CA LYS A 97 14.14 3.04 -3.84
C LYS A 97 13.64 1.78 -4.52
N PHE A 98 13.63 0.69 -3.76
CA PHE A 98 12.94 -0.54 -4.11
C PHE A 98 11.88 -0.79 -3.03
N ASP A 99 10.67 -1.05 -3.46
CA ASP A 99 9.53 -1.29 -2.57
C ASP A 99 8.75 -2.50 -3.08
N ALA A 100 8.75 -3.57 -2.33
CA ALA A 100 8.00 -4.78 -2.61
C ALA A 100 6.86 -4.90 -1.59
N HIS A 101 5.64 -5.00 -2.05
CA HIS A 101 4.46 -5.15 -1.22
C HIS A 101 3.66 -6.37 -1.66
N TYR A 102 3.40 -7.26 -0.73
CA TYR A 102 2.52 -8.41 -0.90
C TYR A 102 1.33 -8.28 0.04
N SER A 103 0.13 -8.50 -0.48
CA SER A 103 -1.09 -8.55 0.33
C SER A 103 -1.89 -9.81 0.00
N LEU A 104 -2.42 -10.44 1.05
CA LEU A 104 -3.25 -11.61 0.98
C LEU A 104 -4.60 -11.31 1.65
N ASP A 105 -5.64 -11.22 0.84
CA ASP A 105 -7.02 -11.05 1.29
C ASP A 105 -7.73 -12.40 1.27
N LEU A 106 -8.00 -12.92 2.45
CA LEU A 106 -8.69 -14.20 2.64
C LEU A 106 -10.22 -14.09 2.63
N GLY A 107 -10.75 -12.87 2.46
CA GLY A 107 -12.18 -12.58 2.33
C GLY A 107 -12.98 -12.62 3.64
N TRP A 108 -12.63 -13.49 4.58
CA TRP A 108 -13.29 -13.68 5.89
C TRP A 108 -12.39 -13.29 7.08
N MET A 109 -11.13 -13.04 6.82
CA MET A 109 -10.12 -12.62 7.79
C MET A 109 -9.58 -11.23 7.44
N PRO A 110 -8.91 -10.56 8.39
CA PRO A 110 -8.12 -9.37 8.07
C PRO A 110 -7.11 -9.66 6.95
N THR A 111 -6.86 -8.66 6.11
CA THR A 111 -5.85 -8.76 5.05
C THR A 111 -4.46 -8.79 5.67
N ILE A 112 -3.66 -9.79 5.31
CA ILE A 112 -2.27 -9.93 5.71
C ILE A 112 -1.41 -9.17 4.71
N ASN A 113 -0.53 -8.31 5.19
CA ASN A 113 0.35 -7.51 4.36
C ASN A 113 1.81 -7.70 4.77
N LEU A 114 2.67 -7.88 3.78
CA LEU A 114 4.12 -7.89 3.92
C LEU A 114 4.69 -6.78 3.02
N ASN A 115 5.51 -5.91 3.57
CA ASN A 115 6.19 -4.87 2.82
C ASN A 115 7.69 -4.92 3.12
N ALA A 116 8.51 -4.92 2.09
CA ALA A 116 9.95 -4.79 2.19
C ALA A 116 10.41 -3.61 1.34
N SER A 117 11.14 -2.68 1.93
CA SER A 117 11.66 -1.52 1.22
C SER A 117 13.14 -1.30 1.48
N LEU A 118 13.85 -0.99 0.41
CA LEU A 118 15.25 -0.60 0.42
C LEU A 118 15.34 0.82 -0.16
N PHE A 119 15.97 1.71 0.56
CA PHE A 119 16.10 3.11 0.17
C PHE A 119 17.56 3.56 0.31
N LYS A 120 18.10 4.17 -0.73
CA LYS A 120 19.37 4.87 -0.71
C LYS A 120 19.13 6.35 -0.94
N TYR A 121 19.58 7.15 -0.03
CA TYR A 121 19.59 8.61 -0.16
C TYR A 121 21.02 9.11 -0.32
N SER A 122 21.20 10.05 -1.24
CA SER A 122 22.45 10.81 -1.40
C SER A 122 22.07 12.26 -1.72
N GLY A 123 22.45 13.18 -0.87
CA GLY A 123 22.07 14.58 -1.03
C GLY A 123 22.85 15.49 -0.11
N ASN A 124 22.47 16.76 -0.08
CA ASN A 124 23.07 17.77 0.77
C ASN A 124 22.05 18.23 1.82
N LEU A 125 22.43 18.23 3.08
CA LEU A 125 21.67 18.83 4.16
C LEU A 125 22.14 20.27 4.35
N GLY A 126 21.22 21.23 4.27
CA GLY A 126 21.44 22.61 4.69
C GLY A 126 21.19 22.75 6.19
N ILE A 127 22.13 23.28 6.95
CA ILE A 127 21.97 23.56 8.37
C ILE A 127 22.11 25.06 8.58
N GLY A 128 21.03 25.70 9.09
CA GLY A 128 20.99 27.12 9.39
C GLY A 128 20.68 28.03 8.20
N THR A 129 20.74 29.35 8.44
CA THR A 129 20.49 30.41 7.44
C THR A 129 21.66 30.58 6.48
N ASP A 130 22.86 30.19 6.88
CA ASP A 130 24.04 30.20 6.02
C ASP A 130 24.20 28.82 5.37
N VAL A 131 24.33 28.84 4.05
CA VAL A 131 24.24 27.71 3.11
C VAL A 131 25.42 26.73 3.25
N LEU A 132 25.71 26.25 4.45
CA LEU A 132 26.61 25.14 4.62
C LEU A 132 25.90 23.85 4.21
N LYS A 133 26.23 23.34 3.03
CA LYS A 133 25.68 22.09 2.50
C LYS A 133 26.58 20.93 2.93
N TYR A 134 26.06 20.09 3.80
CA TYR A 134 26.77 18.86 4.20
C TYR A 134 26.28 17.68 3.36
N GLY A 135 27.21 17.08 2.61
CA GLY A 135 26.92 15.84 1.91
C GLY A 135 26.54 14.74 2.89
N VAL A 136 25.41 14.08 2.67
CA VAL A 136 24.94 12.93 3.42
C VAL A 136 24.57 11.81 2.46
N SER A 137 24.94 10.58 2.82
CA SER A 137 24.46 9.39 2.13
C SER A 137 24.09 8.33 3.17
N TYR A 138 22.94 7.70 3.01
CA TYR A 138 22.54 6.62 3.89
C TYR A 138 21.72 5.56 3.15
N TRP A 139 21.74 4.36 3.69
CA TRP A 139 20.88 3.26 3.31
C TRP A 139 19.89 2.98 4.43
N SER A 140 18.64 2.75 4.05
CA SER A 140 17.60 2.30 4.96
C SER A 140 16.94 1.06 4.37
N HIS A 141 16.88 0.01 5.17
CA HIS A 141 16.12 -1.21 4.89
C HIS A 141 14.98 -1.31 5.89
N ARG A 142 13.77 -1.52 5.43
CA ARG A 142 12.58 -1.59 6.28
C ARG A 142 11.68 -2.74 5.85
N GLU A 143 11.27 -3.51 6.84
CA GLU A 143 10.34 -4.62 6.72
C GLU A 143 9.12 -4.36 7.60
N LEU A 144 7.94 -4.63 7.07
CA LEU A 144 6.68 -4.50 7.76
C LEU A 144 5.86 -5.77 7.54
N LEU A 145 5.37 -6.35 8.63
CA LEU A 145 4.34 -7.37 8.62
C LEU A 145 3.14 -6.84 9.37
N TYR A 146 1.99 -6.72 8.70
CA TYR A 146 0.84 -6.09 9.32
C TYR A 146 -0.48 -6.62 8.81
N LEU A 147 -1.50 -6.49 9.66
CA LEU A 147 -2.89 -6.77 9.35
C LEU A 147 -3.62 -5.47 9.08
N THR A 148 -4.44 -5.45 8.03
CA THR A 148 -5.42 -4.39 7.76
C THR A 148 -6.83 -4.97 7.78
N ASP A 149 -7.83 -4.10 7.73
CA ASP A 149 -9.24 -4.47 7.73
C ASP A 149 -9.70 -5.24 8.99
N VAL A 150 -8.99 -5.03 10.10
CA VAL A 150 -9.43 -5.49 11.42
C VAL A 150 -10.61 -4.62 11.85
N ARG A 151 -11.82 -5.07 11.51
CA ARG A 151 -13.05 -4.31 11.77
C ARG A 151 -13.63 -4.63 13.13
N TRP A 152 -13.92 -3.60 13.90
CA TRP A 152 -14.68 -3.71 15.12
C TRP A 152 -15.73 -2.61 15.18
N LYS A 153 -16.99 -2.99 14.97
CA LYS A 153 -18.13 -2.05 14.87
C LYS A 153 -17.89 -0.99 13.77
N ARG A 154 -17.73 0.28 14.17
CA ARG A 154 -17.47 1.43 13.27
C ARG A 154 -15.98 1.77 13.13
N SER A 155 -15.11 0.93 13.69
CA SER A 155 -13.66 1.17 13.67
C SER A 155 -12.96 0.18 12.76
N ASN A 156 -11.97 0.67 12.04
CA ASN A 156 -11.05 -0.16 11.27
C ASN A 156 -9.63 0.04 11.81
N PHE A 157 -8.95 -1.06 12.11
CA PHE A 157 -7.62 -1.06 12.70
C PHE A 157 -6.59 -1.65 11.74
N LYS A 158 -5.38 -1.12 11.88
CA LYS A 158 -4.16 -1.65 11.29
C LYS A 158 -3.18 -1.91 12.41
N VAL A 159 -2.66 -3.14 12.52
CA VAL A 159 -1.68 -3.52 13.54
C VAL A 159 -0.55 -4.31 12.90
N GLY A 160 0.66 -4.16 13.39
CA GLY A 160 1.78 -4.86 12.80
C GLY A 160 3.10 -4.68 13.52
N LEU A 161 4.10 -5.32 12.94
CA LEU A 161 5.49 -5.30 13.36
C LEU A 161 6.32 -4.56 12.31
N ARG A 162 7.34 -3.88 12.76
CA ARG A 162 8.29 -3.14 11.92
C ARG A 162 9.69 -3.49 12.35
N ASN A 163 10.50 -3.86 11.38
CA ASN A 163 11.96 -3.90 11.49
C ASN A 163 12.55 -2.86 10.54
N GLN A 164 13.50 -2.06 11.01
CA GLN A 164 14.17 -1.07 10.17
C GLN A 164 15.64 -0.99 10.56
N TYR A 165 16.48 -1.13 9.57
CA TYR A 165 17.92 -0.92 9.68
C TYR A 165 18.32 0.32 8.87
N ASN A 166 19.11 1.19 9.48
CA ASN A 166 19.67 2.37 8.84
C ASN A 166 21.18 2.32 8.95
N ASN A 167 21.87 2.79 7.89
CA ASN A 167 23.32 2.88 7.85
C ASN A 167 23.73 4.16 7.12
N VAL A 168 24.37 5.07 7.81
CA VAL A 168 24.90 6.33 7.29
C VAL A 168 26.32 6.10 6.80
N ASP A 169 26.64 6.56 5.59
CA ASP A 169 27.97 6.41 5.00
C ASP A 169 28.98 7.33 5.72
N SER A 170 29.95 6.72 6.39
CA SER A 170 31.01 7.42 7.11
C SER A 170 31.95 8.27 6.22
N LYS A 171 31.94 8.03 4.92
CA LYS A 171 32.73 8.79 3.96
C LYS A 171 32.14 10.16 3.61
N THR A 172 30.88 10.40 3.98
CA THR A 172 30.26 11.70 3.80
C THR A 172 30.68 12.66 4.91
N VAL A 173 30.58 13.96 4.67
CA VAL A 173 30.93 14.98 5.68
C VAL A 173 30.11 14.78 6.95
N PHE A 174 28.79 14.59 6.79
CA PHE A 174 27.90 14.34 7.93
C PHE A 174 28.23 13.06 8.66
N GLY A 175 28.47 11.96 7.94
CA GLY A 175 28.85 10.69 8.52
C GLY A 175 30.20 10.73 9.25
N SER A 176 31.19 11.45 8.72
CA SER A 176 32.48 11.64 9.38
C SER A 176 32.37 12.47 10.67
N MET A 177 31.54 13.50 10.70
CA MET A 177 31.25 14.28 11.91
C MET A 177 30.62 13.40 13.01
N ILE A 178 29.61 12.58 12.68
CA ILE A 178 29.01 11.67 13.66
C ILE A 178 30.05 10.66 14.14
N ALA A 179 30.82 10.05 13.25
CA ALA A 179 31.82 9.04 13.59
C ALA A 179 32.93 9.61 14.51
N SER A 180 33.30 10.88 14.34
CA SER A 180 34.30 11.55 15.18
C SER A 180 33.73 12.02 16.51
N SER A 181 32.47 12.43 16.56
CA SER A 181 31.85 13.04 17.76
C SER A 181 31.24 12.00 18.69
N LEU A 182 30.71 10.90 18.15
CA LEU A 182 30.01 9.87 18.93
C LEU A 182 30.77 8.52 18.87
N SER A 183 30.63 7.81 17.77
CA SER A 183 31.37 6.60 17.43
C SER A 183 30.99 6.14 16.02
N LYS A 184 31.76 5.21 15.43
CA LYS A 184 31.37 4.58 14.16
C LYS A 184 30.10 3.74 14.29
N ASP A 185 29.78 3.24 15.46
CA ASP A 185 28.57 2.43 15.70
C ASP A 185 27.31 3.29 15.71
N ALA A 186 27.42 4.59 16.01
CA ALA A 186 26.31 5.54 15.92
C ALA A 186 25.81 5.77 14.48
N LEU A 187 26.59 5.38 13.47
CA LEU A 187 26.19 5.44 12.06
C LEU A 187 25.22 4.33 11.65
N LYS A 188 25.05 3.33 12.47
CA LYS A 188 24.19 2.16 12.21
C LYS A 188 23.14 2.06 13.29
N GLY A 189 21.93 1.75 12.89
CA GLY A 189 20.84 1.52 13.84
C GLY A 189 19.88 0.46 13.33
N ASN A 190 19.52 -0.46 14.20
CA ASN A 190 18.46 -1.42 13.97
C ASN A 190 17.32 -1.15 14.95
N TYR A 191 16.13 -0.98 14.42
CA TYR A 191 14.92 -0.63 15.17
C TYR A 191 13.87 -1.71 14.93
N PHE A 192 13.46 -2.36 16.01
CA PHE A 192 12.33 -3.27 15.99
C PHE A 192 11.20 -2.69 16.83
N GLY A 193 9.97 -2.73 16.31
CA GLY A 193 8.82 -2.19 17.02
C GLY A 193 7.49 -2.76 16.53
N ALA A 194 6.47 -2.57 17.36
CA ALA A 194 5.09 -2.79 16.98
C ALA A 194 4.40 -1.45 16.73
N PHE A 195 3.39 -1.45 15.88
CA PHE A 195 2.56 -0.27 15.64
C PHE A 195 1.09 -0.64 15.53
N ALA A 196 0.24 0.31 15.90
CA ALA A 196 -1.19 0.23 15.70
C ALA A 196 -1.72 1.57 15.23
N SER A 197 -2.68 1.55 14.31
CA SER A 197 -3.44 2.73 13.91
C SER A 197 -4.90 2.35 13.72
N GLY A 198 -5.81 3.29 13.92
CA GLY A 198 -7.23 3.04 13.77
C GLY A 198 -7.96 4.25 13.21
N ASN A 199 -8.99 3.97 12.42
CA ASN A 199 -9.93 4.97 11.92
C ASN A 199 -11.31 4.69 12.52
N TYR A 200 -11.95 5.71 13.04
CA TYR A 200 -13.33 5.65 13.52
C TYR A 200 -14.23 6.43 12.59
N TYR A 201 -15.28 5.78 12.10
CA TYR A 201 -16.27 6.39 11.20
C TYR A 201 -17.47 6.86 12.03
N SER A 202 -17.58 8.18 12.27
CA SER A 202 -18.66 8.78 13.06
C SER A 202 -19.93 9.04 12.25
N PHE A 203 -19.86 8.98 10.92
CA PHE A 203 -21.01 9.26 10.06
C PHE A 203 -21.93 8.04 9.96
N ASP A 204 -23.11 8.15 10.54
CA ASP A 204 -24.28 7.35 10.19
C ASP A 204 -24.81 7.92 8.87
N ASN A 205 -24.45 7.34 7.74
CA ASN A 205 -25.17 7.58 6.50
C ASN A 205 -26.54 6.87 6.58
N LYS A 206 -27.44 7.47 7.35
CA LYS A 206 -28.86 7.21 7.27
C LYS A 206 -29.45 8.20 6.26
N TYR A 207 -29.22 7.95 4.98
CA TYR A 207 -30.04 8.52 3.90
C TYR A 207 -30.15 7.50 2.78
#